data_73b143f1690b26b528c428fa5db2eac8
#
_entry.id   73b143f1690b26b528c428fa5db2eac8
#
_cell.length_a   1.000
_cell.length_b   1.000
_cell.length_c   1.000
_cell.angle_alpha   90.00
_cell.angle_beta   90.00
_cell.angle_gamma   90.00
#
_symmetry.space_group_name_H-M   'P 1'
#
loop_
_entity.id
_entity.type
_entity.pdbx_description
1 polymer ?
#
loop_
_entity_poly.entity_id
_entity_poly.type
_entity_poly.pdbx_seq_one_letter_code
_entity_poly.pdbx_strand_id
1 'polypeptide(L)'
;EEQGTDRLLEMLAKFDPESAERLRESRNLKRIIRAIEFYKTTGKTITQQIEESHKIPSPYITVKIGLNCRDRQVLYDRINKRVDIMLEEGFLEEAERVINSDLSYTSIKAIGYKELIPYFKENKNLNDCVEKLKMETRRYAKRQITWFKRDSEINWIYIDEYNSFEEIYSYAKAVIERGLLYG
;
A
#
# COMPACT_ATOMS: atom_id res chain seq x y z
N GLU A 1 -21.54 -16.28 -6.47
CA GLU A 1 -20.11 -15.88 -6.43
C GLU A 1 -19.20 -17.02 -5.91
N GLU A 2 -19.60 -17.78 -4.87
CA GLU A 2 -18.77 -18.87 -4.34
C GLU A 2 -18.52 -20.00 -5.35
N GLN A 3 -19.53 -20.48 -6.06
CA GLN A 3 -19.39 -21.51 -7.09
C GLN A 3 -18.44 -21.05 -8.24
N GLY A 4 -18.41 -19.75 -8.55
CA GLY A 4 -17.50 -19.19 -9.55
C GLY A 4 -16.03 -19.24 -9.12
N THR A 5 -15.76 -18.99 -7.84
CA THR A 5 -14.41 -19.00 -7.29
C THR A 5 -13.83 -20.41 -7.23
N ASP A 6 -14.62 -21.41 -6.85
CA ASP A 6 -14.17 -22.80 -6.81
C ASP A 6 -13.84 -23.33 -8.20
N ARG A 7 -14.66 -23.03 -9.21
CA ARG A 7 -14.38 -23.37 -10.60
C ARG A 7 -13.09 -22.73 -11.12
N LEU A 8 -12.81 -21.50 -10.74
CA LEU A 8 -11.56 -20.82 -11.11
C LEU A 8 -10.34 -21.42 -10.40
N LEU A 9 -10.48 -21.82 -9.13
CA LEU A 9 -9.42 -22.54 -8.40
C LEU A 9 -9.15 -23.92 -9.04
N GLU A 10 -10.18 -24.67 -9.41
CA GLU A 10 -10.03 -25.91 -10.14
C GLU A 10 -9.35 -25.74 -11.51
N MET A 11 -9.68 -24.65 -12.23
CA MET A 11 -9.02 -24.30 -13.47
C MET A 11 -7.55 -23.95 -13.27
N LEU A 12 -7.22 -23.17 -12.25
CA LEU A 12 -5.86 -22.81 -11.86
C LEU A 12 -5.06 -24.06 -11.47
N ALA A 13 -5.65 -24.97 -10.70
CA ALA A 13 -4.99 -26.20 -10.25
C ALA A 13 -4.53 -27.13 -11.39
N LYS A 14 -5.13 -27.04 -12.58
CA LYS A 14 -4.74 -27.85 -13.75
C LYS A 14 -3.34 -27.54 -14.28
N PHE A 15 -2.85 -26.33 -14.09
CA PHE A 15 -1.54 -25.89 -14.60
C PHE A 15 -0.64 -25.27 -13.54
N ASP A 16 -1.19 -24.75 -12.45
CA ASP A 16 -0.44 -24.19 -11.29
C ASP A 16 -1.07 -24.65 -9.97
N PRO A 17 -0.89 -25.94 -9.60
CA PRO A 17 -1.50 -26.50 -8.39
C PRO A 17 -0.99 -25.82 -7.12
N GLU A 18 0.27 -25.38 -7.08
CA GLU A 18 0.85 -24.68 -5.93
C GLU A 18 0.20 -23.32 -5.68
N SER A 19 0.03 -22.51 -6.73
CA SER A 19 -0.71 -21.25 -6.62
C SER A 19 -2.17 -21.48 -6.25
N ALA A 20 -2.81 -22.52 -6.77
CA ALA A 20 -4.20 -22.85 -6.42
C ALA A 20 -4.33 -23.18 -4.92
N GLU A 21 -3.42 -23.99 -4.37
CA GLU A 21 -3.44 -24.34 -2.95
C GLU A 21 -3.19 -23.11 -2.06
N ARG A 22 -2.19 -22.31 -2.37
CA ARG A 22 -1.88 -21.06 -1.65
C ARG A 22 -3.03 -20.07 -1.65
N LEU A 23 -3.84 -20.03 -2.74
CA LEU A 23 -4.97 -19.12 -2.86
C LEU A 23 -6.31 -19.69 -2.34
N ARG A 24 -6.34 -20.99 -1.99
CA ARG A 24 -7.53 -21.68 -1.51
C ARG A 24 -8.10 -21.09 -0.23
N GLU A 25 -7.25 -20.82 0.77
CA GLU A 25 -7.67 -20.22 2.04
C GLU A 25 -8.13 -18.77 1.88
N SER A 26 -7.39 -17.98 1.10
CA SER A 26 -7.68 -16.55 0.95
C SER A 26 -8.88 -16.27 0.06
N ARG A 27 -9.23 -17.23 -0.83
CA ARG A 27 -10.28 -17.11 -1.86
C ARG A 27 -10.24 -15.77 -2.62
N ASN A 28 -9.05 -15.20 -2.76
CA ASN A 28 -8.89 -13.88 -3.39
C ASN A 28 -9.10 -13.97 -4.91
N LEU A 29 -10.31 -13.69 -5.34
CA LEU A 29 -10.74 -13.80 -6.74
C LEU A 29 -9.82 -13.04 -7.71
N LYS A 30 -9.37 -11.83 -7.34
CA LYS A 30 -8.48 -11.04 -8.19
C LYS A 30 -7.13 -11.72 -8.40
N ARG A 31 -6.57 -12.33 -7.37
CA ARG A 31 -5.30 -13.08 -7.47
C ARG A 31 -5.46 -14.35 -8.28
N ILE A 32 -6.58 -15.06 -8.14
CA ILE A 32 -6.88 -16.27 -8.90
C ILE A 32 -7.00 -15.91 -10.40
N ILE A 33 -7.79 -14.89 -10.73
CA ILE A 33 -7.94 -14.41 -12.11
C ILE A 33 -6.58 -13.99 -12.67
N ARG A 34 -5.80 -13.21 -11.92
CA ARG A 34 -4.47 -12.75 -12.36
C ARG A 34 -3.53 -13.91 -12.67
N ALA A 35 -3.53 -14.98 -11.88
CA ALA A 35 -2.70 -16.15 -12.13
C ALA A 35 -3.12 -16.87 -13.41
N ILE A 36 -4.43 -16.99 -13.65
CA ILE A 36 -4.98 -17.60 -14.89
C ILE A 36 -4.65 -16.74 -16.11
N GLU A 37 -4.85 -15.43 -16.04
CA GLU A 37 -4.53 -14.49 -17.11
C GLU A 37 -3.05 -14.51 -17.45
N PHE A 38 -2.18 -14.54 -16.44
CA PHE A 38 -0.74 -14.59 -16.62
C PHE A 38 -0.35 -15.85 -17.41
N TYR A 39 -0.85 -17.03 -17.01
CA TYR A 39 -0.61 -18.27 -17.73
C TYR A 39 -1.11 -18.21 -19.18
N LYS A 40 -2.34 -17.73 -19.40
CA LYS A 40 -2.92 -17.62 -20.75
C LYS A 40 -2.14 -16.68 -21.67
N THR A 41 -1.52 -15.64 -21.11
CA THR A 41 -0.81 -14.62 -21.88
C THR A 41 0.64 -14.99 -22.13
N THR A 42 1.30 -15.63 -21.17
CA THR A 42 2.76 -15.88 -21.22
C THR A 42 3.13 -17.35 -21.47
N GLY A 43 2.20 -18.28 -21.25
CA GLY A 43 2.46 -19.73 -21.22
C GLY A 43 3.21 -20.21 -19.97
N LYS A 44 3.55 -19.31 -19.03
CA LYS A 44 4.23 -19.63 -17.77
C LYS A 44 3.28 -19.50 -16.58
N THR A 45 3.49 -20.33 -15.56
CA THR A 45 2.75 -20.19 -14.30
C THR A 45 3.35 -19.09 -13.41
N ILE A 46 2.58 -18.56 -12.47
CA ILE A 46 3.09 -17.64 -11.46
C ILE A 46 4.17 -18.31 -10.60
N THR A 47 4.00 -19.59 -10.27
CA THR A 47 5.00 -20.38 -9.53
C THR A 47 6.31 -20.43 -10.31
N GLN A 48 6.31 -20.80 -11.59
CA GLN A 48 7.52 -20.81 -12.41
C GLN A 48 8.19 -19.42 -12.51
N GLN A 49 7.39 -18.36 -12.68
CA GLN A 49 7.92 -16.99 -12.73
C GLN A 49 8.63 -16.58 -11.43
N ILE A 50 8.06 -16.96 -10.30
CA ILE A 50 8.68 -16.70 -8.97
C ILE A 50 9.98 -17.47 -8.86
N GLU A 51 10.00 -18.77 -9.18
CA GLU A 51 11.20 -19.59 -9.13
C GLU A 51 12.32 -19.06 -10.04
N GLU A 52 11.99 -18.68 -11.26
CA GLU A 52 12.95 -18.09 -12.21
C GLU A 52 13.51 -16.77 -11.69
N SER A 53 12.66 -15.91 -11.11
CA SER A 53 13.09 -14.63 -10.55
C SER A 53 14.04 -14.78 -9.36
N HIS A 54 13.88 -15.83 -8.56
CA HIS A 54 14.76 -16.12 -7.43
C HIS A 54 16.14 -16.69 -7.86
N LYS A 55 16.25 -17.26 -9.08
CA LYS A 55 17.51 -17.78 -9.60
C LYS A 55 18.47 -16.67 -10.08
N ILE A 56 17.95 -15.50 -10.39
CA ILE A 56 18.75 -14.37 -10.88
C ILE A 56 19.09 -13.48 -9.69
N PRO A 57 20.35 -13.42 -9.24
CA PRO A 57 20.73 -12.53 -8.15
C PRO A 57 20.49 -11.07 -8.57
N SER A 58 20.05 -10.24 -7.63
CA SER A 58 19.88 -8.81 -7.90
C SER A 58 21.23 -8.19 -8.28
N PRO A 59 21.32 -7.43 -9.39
CA PRO A 59 22.53 -6.70 -9.74
C PRO A 59 22.73 -5.44 -8.87
N TYR A 60 21.83 -5.17 -7.93
CA TYR A 60 21.84 -3.97 -7.09
C TYR A 60 22.05 -4.34 -5.62
N ILE A 61 22.89 -3.55 -4.95
CA ILE A 61 22.95 -3.49 -3.50
C ILE A 61 21.80 -2.60 -3.05
N THR A 62 20.91 -3.15 -2.21
CA THR A 62 19.70 -2.44 -1.77
C THR A 62 19.79 -2.13 -0.28
N VAL A 63 19.67 -0.86 0.09
CA VAL A 63 19.54 -0.42 1.48
C VAL A 63 18.12 0.09 1.69
N LYS A 64 17.35 -0.60 2.53
CA LYS A 64 15.97 -0.24 2.83
C LYS A 64 15.90 0.58 4.10
N ILE A 65 15.32 1.78 4.03
CA ILE A 65 15.07 2.66 5.17
C ILE A 65 13.57 2.87 5.32
N GLY A 66 13.04 2.64 6.53
CA GLY A 66 11.66 2.90 6.89
C GLY A 66 11.56 4.01 7.94
N LEU A 67 10.74 5.03 7.68
CA LEU A 67 10.45 6.07 8.68
C LEU A 67 9.19 5.70 9.46
N ASN A 68 9.24 5.82 10.79
CA ASN A 68 8.10 5.55 11.67
C ASN A 68 8.17 6.48 12.89
N CYS A 69 7.14 6.45 13.73
CA CYS A 69 7.16 7.01 15.07
C CYS A 69 7.13 5.89 16.10
N ARG A 70 7.87 6.03 17.20
CA ARG A 70 7.80 5.13 18.34
C ARG A 70 6.46 5.31 19.05
N ASP A 71 6.10 6.56 19.31
CA ASP A 71 4.77 6.91 19.81
C ASP A 71 3.76 6.97 18.65
N ARG A 72 2.75 6.12 18.76
CA ARG A 72 1.65 6.07 17.78
C ARG A 72 0.81 7.35 17.77
N GLN A 73 0.69 8.04 18.89
CA GLN A 73 -0.07 9.28 18.95
C GLN A 73 0.60 10.37 18.12
N VAL A 74 1.92 10.50 18.21
CA VAL A 74 2.69 11.43 17.38
C VAL A 74 2.46 11.19 15.89
N LEU A 75 2.43 9.93 15.46
CA LEU A 75 2.10 9.59 14.07
C LEU A 75 0.67 10.04 13.69
N TYR A 76 -0.30 9.79 14.56
CA TYR A 76 -1.71 10.15 14.31
C TYR A 76 -1.90 11.67 14.26
N ASP A 77 -1.26 12.42 15.12
CA ASP A 77 -1.33 13.89 15.13
C ASP A 77 -0.71 14.47 13.86
N ARG A 78 0.40 13.91 13.38
CA ARG A 78 0.99 14.30 12.09
C ARG A 78 0.07 14.00 10.91
N ILE A 79 -0.60 12.85 10.91
CA ILE A 79 -1.57 12.48 9.87
C ILE A 79 -2.75 13.45 9.89
N ASN A 80 -3.31 13.72 11.06
CA ASN A 80 -4.44 14.65 11.20
C ASN A 80 -4.07 16.04 10.70
N LYS A 81 -2.93 16.58 11.18
CA LYS A 81 -2.42 17.88 10.76
C LYS A 81 -2.18 17.95 9.26
N ARG A 82 -1.66 16.88 8.64
CA ARG A 82 -1.48 16.83 7.19
C ARG A 82 -2.81 16.95 6.44
N VAL A 83 -3.87 16.29 6.92
CA VAL A 83 -5.20 16.40 6.30
C VAL A 83 -5.73 17.83 6.42
N ASP A 84 -5.54 18.48 7.57
CA ASP A 84 -5.97 19.88 7.75
C ASP A 84 -5.23 20.81 6.78
N ILE A 85 -3.91 20.69 6.67
CA ILE A 85 -3.09 21.45 5.71
C ILE A 85 -3.53 21.19 4.26
N MET A 86 -3.79 19.95 3.88
CA MET A 86 -4.28 19.63 2.52
C MET A 86 -5.59 20.36 2.20
N LEU A 87 -6.52 20.45 3.16
CA LEU A 87 -7.77 21.19 2.97
C LEU A 87 -7.52 22.69 2.81
N GLU A 88 -6.61 23.26 3.61
CA GLU A 88 -6.21 24.68 3.50
C GLU A 88 -5.54 24.96 2.14
N GLU A 89 -4.81 23.99 1.57
CA GLU A 89 -4.13 24.08 0.27
C GLU A 89 -5.02 23.78 -0.95
N GLY A 90 -6.33 23.59 -0.76
CA GLY A 90 -7.29 23.44 -1.87
C GLY A 90 -7.63 22.00 -2.23
N PHE A 91 -7.44 21.06 -1.33
CA PHE A 91 -7.78 19.65 -1.57
C PHE A 91 -9.29 19.43 -1.78
N LEU A 92 -10.15 20.30 -1.22
CA LEU A 92 -11.59 20.19 -1.38
C LEU A 92 -12.00 20.46 -2.84
N GLU A 93 -11.45 21.51 -3.46
CA GLU A 93 -11.67 21.86 -4.86
C GLU A 93 -11.07 20.82 -5.82
N GLU A 94 -9.93 20.26 -5.47
CA GLU A 94 -9.34 19.14 -6.21
C GLU A 94 -10.25 17.92 -6.18
N ALA A 95 -10.75 17.54 -5.01
CA ALA A 95 -11.65 16.41 -4.83
C ALA A 95 -12.96 16.58 -5.60
N GLU A 96 -13.54 17.79 -5.62
CA GLU A 96 -14.73 18.10 -6.38
C GLU A 96 -14.50 17.86 -7.88
N ARG A 97 -13.39 18.37 -8.42
CA ARG A 97 -13.04 18.16 -9.84
C ARG A 97 -12.86 16.69 -10.18
N VAL A 98 -12.18 15.92 -9.31
CA VAL A 98 -11.95 14.48 -9.52
C VAL A 98 -13.26 13.69 -9.44
N ILE A 99 -14.11 13.97 -8.46
CA ILE A 99 -15.40 13.27 -8.26
C ILE A 99 -16.39 13.56 -9.40
N ASN A 100 -16.32 14.75 -10.01
CA ASN A 100 -17.20 15.15 -11.11
C ASN A 100 -16.63 14.88 -12.51
N SER A 101 -15.41 14.39 -12.60
CA SER A 101 -14.78 14.04 -13.88
C SER A 101 -15.09 12.61 -14.30
N ASP A 102 -14.94 12.33 -15.61
CA ASP A 102 -15.03 10.97 -16.19
C ASP A 102 -13.78 10.11 -15.91
N LEU A 103 -13.02 10.43 -14.85
CA LEU A 103 -11.85 9.66 -14.45
C LEU A 103 -12.23 8.24 -14.04
N SER A 104 -11.27 7.34 -14.17
CA SER A 104 -11.49 5.92 -13.90
C SER A 104 -12.03 5.70 -12.48
N TYR A 105 -12.94 4.75 -12.35
CA TYR A 105 -13.49 4.27 -11.08
C TYR A 105 -12.41 4.00 -9.99
N THR A 106 -11.18 3.70 -10.40
CA THR A 106 -10.05 3.45 -9.50
C THR A 106 -9.55 4.75 -8.84
N SER A 107 -9.50 5.87 -9.58
CA SER A 107 -9.04 7.16 -9.05
C SER A 107 -9.97 7.69 -7.96
N ILE A 108 -11.28 7.57 -8.18
CA ILE A 108 -12.30 8.01 -7.21
C ILE A 108 -12.25 7.18 -5.91
N LYS A 109 -11.74 5.94 -5.96
CA LYS A 109 -11.60 5.07 -4.77
C LYS A 109 -10.36 5.33 -3.93
N ALA A 110 -9.47 6.22 -4.36
CA ALA A 110 -8.32 6.58 -3.53
C ALA A 110 -8.77 7.19 -2.19
N ILE A 111 -7.98 6.95 -1.15
CA ILE A 111 -8.19 7.59 0.16
C ILE A 111 -8.09 9.10 -0.04
N GLY A 112 -9.06 9.82 0.46
CA GLY A 112 -9.23 11.26 0.26
C GLY A 112 -10.50 11.52 -0.52
N TYR A 113 -10.55 11.16 -1.79
CA TYR A 113 -11.71 11.45 -2.63
C TYR A 113 -12.95 10.67 -2.21
N LYS A 114 -12.82 9.36 -1.98
CA LYS A 114 -13.97 8.53 -1.60
C LYS A 114 -14.63 8.94 -0.27
N GLU A 115 -13.87 9.50 0.67
CA GLU A 115 -14.40 9.98 1.94
C GLU A 115 -15.17 11.29 1.80
N LEU A 116 -14.88 12.06 0.74
CA LEU A 116 -15.55 13.32 0.43
C LEU A 116 -16.76 13.16 -0.51
N ILE A 117 -16.95 11.99 -1.15
CA ILE A 117 -18.13 11.73 -1.99
C ILE A 117 -19.45 12.04 -1.25
N PRO A 118 -19.66 11.62 0.02
CA PRO A 118 -20.90 11.91 0.73
C PRO A 118 -21.17 13.42 0.94
N TYR A 119 -20.13 14.23 1.05
CA TYR A 119 -20.28 15.70 1.09
C TYR A 119 -20.80 16.23 -0.25
N PHE A 120 -20.19 15.85 -1.38
CA PHE A 120 -20.55 16.38 -2.69
C PHE A 120 -21.84 15.78 -3.29
N LYS A 121 -22.15 14.52 -3.00
CA LYS A 121 -23.26 13.80 -3.64
C LYS A 121 -24.45 13.53 -2.74
N GLU A 122 -24.26 13.53 -1.40
CA GLU A 122 -25.30 13.16 -0.45
C GLU A 122 -25.63 14.28 0.56
N ASN A 123 -25.06 15.47 0.37
CA ASN A 123 -25.25 16.65 1.23
C ASN A 123 -24.92 16.40 2.71
N LYS A 124 -23.92 15.54 2.99
CA LYS A 124 -23.44 15.28 4.36
C LYS A 124 -22.55 16.40 4.85
N ASN A 125 -22.39 16.49 6.18
CA ASN A 125 -21.54 17.49 6.80
C ASN A 125 -20.07 17.28 6.42
N LEU A 126 -19.39 18.38 6.04
CA LEU A 126 -17.98 18.35 5.66
C LEU A 126 -17.07 17.84 6.80
N ASN A 127 -17.31 18.31 8.04
CA ASN A 127 -16.49 17.93 9.18
C ASN A 127 -16.55 16.42 9.43
N ASP A 128 -17.71 15.79 9.29
CA ASP A 128 -17.86 14.32 9.44
C ASP A 128 -17.06 13.57 8.36
N CYS A 129 -17.06 14.09 7.13
CA CYS A 129 -16.29 13.53 6.03
C CYS A 129 -14.77 13.67 6.26
N VAL A 130 -14.34 14.82 6.78
CA VAL A 130 -12.92 15.09 7.14
C VAL A 130 -12.46 14.20 8.27
N GLU A 131 -13.23 14.05 9.34
CA GLU A 131 -12.88 13.16 10.44
C GLU A 131 -12.81 11.69 9.99
N LYS A 132 -13.70 11.28 9.08
CA LYS A 132 -13.62 9.97 8.44
C LYS A 132 -12.35 9.83 7.60
N LEU A 133 -11.97 10.84 6.83
CA LEU A 133 -10.72 10.87 6.05
C LEU A 133 -9.50 10.71 6.96
N LYS A 134 -9.40 11.47 8.05
CA LYS A 134 -8.34 11.34 9.06
C LYS A 134 -8.27 9.91 9.61
N MET A 135 -9.42 9.36 9.99
CA MET A 135 -9.51 7.98 10.51
C MET A 135 -9.03 6.93 9.49
N GLU A 136 -9.49 7.02 8.24
CA GLU A 136 -9.10 6.04 7.20
C GLU A 136 -7.60 6.17 6.85
N THR A 137 -7.04 7.39 6.87
CA THR A 137 -5.62 7.63 6.68
C THR A 137 -4.79 7.00 7.82
N ARG A 138 -5.21 7.16 9.08
CA ARG A 138 -4.57 6.47 10.22
C ARG A 138 -4.64 4.95 10.09
N ARG A 139 -5.78 4.40 9.66
CA ARG A 139 -5.95 2.96 9.40
C ARG A 139 -5.04 2.47 8.28
N TYR A 140 -4.89 3.28 7.23
CA TYR A 140 -4.00 2.96 6.12
C TYR A 140 -2.53 2.94 6.59
N ALA A 141 -2.08 3.95 7.32
CA ALA A 141 -0.74 3.98 7.91
C ALA A 141 -0.46 2.76 8.80
N LYS A 142 -1.43 2.35 9.63
CA LYS A 142 -1.31 1.12 10.44
C LYS A 142 -1.12 -0.13 9.56
N ARG A 143 -1.88 -0.27 8.46
CA ARG A 143 -1.73 -1.39 7.53
C ARG A 143 -0.35 -1.38 6.85
N GLN A 144 0.14 -0.21 6.41
CA GLN A 144 1.47 -0.06 5.82
C GLN A 144 2.56 -0.51 6.80
N ILE A 145 2.56 -0.01 8.03
CA ILE A 145 3.53 -0.38 9.06
C ILE A 145 3.49 -1.89 9.32
N THR A 146 2.30 -2.49 9.43
CA THR A 146 2.15 -3.92 9.66
C THR A 146 2.72 -4.74 8.49
N TRP A 147 2.55 -4.25 7.27
CA TRP A 147 3.07 -4.92 6.08
C TRP A 147 4.59 -4.81 5.99
N PHE A 148 5.14 -3.61 6.15
CA PHE A 148 6.58 -3.37 6.08
C PHE A 148 7.37 -4.01 7.23
N LYS A 149 6.78 -4.17 8.42
CA LYS A 149 7.41 -4.87 9.56
C LYS A 149 7.71 -6.35 9.31
N ARG A 150 7.16 -6.94 8.25
CA ARG A 150 7.48 -8.31 7.82
C ARG A 150 8.82 -8.41 7.11
N ASP A 151 9.33 -7.31 6.60
CA ASP A 151 10.63 -7.22 5.95
C ASP A 151 11.69 -6.88 7.00
N SER A 152 12.52 -7.90 7.35
CA SER A 152 13.58 -7.76 8.35
C SER A 152 14.78 -6.93 7.87
N GLU A 153 14.86 -6.64 6.57
CA GLU A 153 15.95 -5.84 5.99
C GLU A 153 15.72 -4.34 6.13
N ILE A 154 14.53 -3.91 6.59
CA ILE A 154 14.23 -2.50 6.78
C ILE A 154 14.93 -1.96 8.02
N ASN A 155 15.79 -0.98 7.80
CA ASN A 155 16.40 -0.16 8.85
C ASN A 155 15.39 0.91 9.28
N TRP A 156 14.74 0.71 10.42
CA TRP A 156 13.72 1.61 10.93
C TRP A 156 14.33 2.82 11.62
N ILE A 157 13.93 4.02 11.21
CA ILE A 157 14.24 5.30 11.86
C ILE A 157 12.96 5.81 12.52
N TYR A 158 13.01 5.98 13.84
CA TYR A 158 11.89 6.51 14.61
C TYR A 158 12.07 8.02 14.74
N ILE A 159 11.35 8.77 13.90
CA ILE A 159 11.58 10.20 13.70
C ILE A 159 11.23 11.07 14.94
N ASP A 160 10.45 10.55 15.87
CA ASP A 160 10.11 11.18 17.14
C ASP A 160 11.20 11.00 18.23
N GLU A 161 12.27 10.27 17.93
CA GLU A 161 13.46 10.15 18.78
C GLU A 161 14.55 11.20 18.44
N TYR A 162 14.33 12.03 17.40
CA TYR A 162 15.28 13.04 16.92
C TYR A 162 14.70 14.45 17.04
N ASN A 163 15.58 15.41 17.28
CA ASN A 163 15.19 16.80 17.49
C ASN A 163 15.15 17.63 16.20
N SER A 164 15.83 17.17 15.14
CA SER A 164 15.89 17.89 13.87
C SER A 164 15.90 16.95 12.65
N PHE A 165 15.61 17.52 11.49
CA PHE A 165 15.71 16.81 10.21
C PHE A 165 17.16 16.43 9.90
N GLU A 166 18.13 17.26 10.26
CA GLU A 166 19.56 17.06 10.06
C GLU A 166 20.08 15.83 10.80
N GLU A 167 19.58 15.57 12.01
CA GLU A 167 19.89 14.37 12.78
C GLU A 167 19.37 13.11 12.08
N ILE A 168 18.11 13.15 11.64
CA ILE A 168 17.49 12.04 10.90
C ILE A 168 18.25 11.77 9.59
N TYR A 169 18.58 12.83 8.85
CA TYR A 169 19.33 12.74 7.60
C TYR A 169 20.73 12.15 7.82
N SER A 170 21.45 12.63 8.83
CA SER A 170 22.79 12.15 9.17
C SER A 170 22.78 10.67 9.55
N TYR A 171 21.78 10.23 10.31
CA TYR A 171 21.61 8.82 10.65
C TYR A 171 21.28 7.98 9.41
N ALA A 172 20.35 8.43 8.57
CA ALA A 172 19.98 7.74 7.33
C ALA A 172 21.20 7.59 6.40
N LYS A 173 22.01 8.65 6.26
CA LYS A 173 23.26 8.63 5.48
C LYS A 173 24.23 7.57 6.02
N ALA A 174 24.45 7.53 7.31
CA ALA A 174 25.31 6.52 7.94
C ALA A 174 24.83 5.08 7.72
N VAL A 175 23.51 4.87 7.72
CA VAL A 175 22.90 3.56 7.39
C VAL A 175 23.19 3.16 5.94
N ILE A 176 23.05 4.09 5.00
CA ILE A 176 23.34 3.86 3.57
C ILE A 176 24.82 3.54 3.37
N GLU A 177 25.73 4.35 3.92
CA GLU A 177 27.18 4.15 3.79
C GLU A 177 27.61 2.78 4.34
N ARG A 178 27.06 2.37 5.48
CA ARG A 178 27.31 1.06 6.06
C ARG A 178 26.78 -0.07 5.18
N GLY A 179 25.56 0.07 4.66
CA GLY A 179 24.97 -0.95 3.77
C GLY A 179 25.73 -1.11 2.45
N LEU A 180 26.33 -0.03 1.93
CA LEU A 180 27.17 -0.07 0.72
C LEU A 180 28.56 -0.67 0.96
N LEU A 181 29.08 -0.62 2.20
CA LEU A 181 30.40 -1.16 2.54
C LEU A 181 30.36 -2.67 2.86
N TYR A 182 29.25 -3.19 3.32
CA TYR A 182 29.13 -4.56 3.83
C TYR A 182 28.06 -5.41 3.10
N GLY A 183 27.38 -4.87 2.10
CA GLY A 183 26.47 -5.57 1.18
C GLY A 183 27.19 -5.91 -0.11
#